data_7460ca08012b42a8b8822f189a1eab12
#
_entry.id   7460ca08012b42a8b8822f189a1eab12
#
_cell.length_a   1.000
_cell.length_b   1.000
_cell.length_c   1.000
_cell.angle_alpha   90.00
_cell.angle_beta   90.00
_cell.angle_gamma   90.00
#
_symmetry.space_group_name_H-M   'P 1'
#
loop_
_entity.id
_entity.type
_entity.pdbx_description
1 polymer ?
#
loop_
_entity_poly.entity_id
_entity_poly.type
_entity_poly.pdbx_seq_one_letter_code
_entity_poly.pdbx_strand_id
1 'polypeptide(L)'
;MFHCLLQLSNGIPMLLGGDEFGRTQQGNNNAYCHDSALTWLDWNLTEQNSVLLAFTRRMIAFRKQHAPFLFSEKSKYEWFNASGGPEEFAPYVRTLHFEVTNSGWPDQAMRILINCFDKPVKFNLPEEIAWNVLIDTEKEPAEFVSPVGGIAWLEGFSVQVLRGHSVDGWRFQTKI
;
A
#
# COMPACT_ATOMS: atom_id res chain seq x y z
N MET A 1 -5.03 1.64 6.19
CA MET A 1 -4.39 2.48 5.17
C MET A 1 -3.00 2.99 5.57
N PHE A 2 -2.80 3.83 6.64
CA PHE A 2 -1.52 4.47 6.95
C PHE A 2 -0.34 3.51 7.17
N HIS A 3 -0.50 2.42 7.91
CA HIS A 3 0.54 1.40 8.08
C HIS A 3 0.98 0.78 6.75
N CYS A 4 0.03 0.59 5.82
CA CYS A 4 0.33 0.12 4.47
C CYS A 4 1.19 1.13 3.71
N LEU A 5 0.78 2.41 3.68
CA LEU A 5 1.53 3.48 3.00
C LEU A 5 2.94 3.66 3.58
N LEU A 6 3.08 3.60 4.91
CA LEU A 6 4.38 3.67 5.57
C LEU A 6 5.31 2.56 5.09
N GLN A 7 4.82 1.31 5.03
CA GLN A 7 5.64 0.18 4.62
C GLN A 7 5.92 0.14 3.11
N LEU A 8 5.09 0.80 2.29
CA LEU A 8 5.29 0.94 0.84
C LEU A 8 6.13 2.17 0.45
N SER A 9 6.43 3.06 1.38
CA SER A 9 7.24 4.25 1.12
C SER A 9 8.71 3.89 0.89
N ASN A 10 9.33 4.55 -0.09
CA ASN A 10 10.76 4.43 -0.34
C ASN A 10 11.54 5.24 0.72
N GLY A 11 12.28 4.55 1.56
CA GLY A 11 13.02 5.12 2.68
C GLY A 11 13.01 4.18 3.88
N ILE A 12 13.44 4.64 5.04
CA ILE A 12 13.42 3.87 6.28
C ILE A 12 12.08 4.12 6.98
N PRO A 13 11.20 3.12 7.08
CA PRO A 13 9.92 3.29 7.77
C PRO A 13 10.15 3.47 9.26
N MET A 14 9.53 4.50 9.83
CA MET A 14 9.59 4.78 11.26
C MET A 14 8.18 4.69 11.85
N LEU A 15 7.99 3.77 12.77
CA LEU A 15 6.73 3.53 13.46
C LEU A 15 6.89 3.90 14.93
N LEU A 16 6.01 4.74 15.45
CA LEU A 16 5.99 5.03 16.88
C LEU A 16 5.51 3.81 17.65
N GLY A 17 6.23 3.43 18.73
CA GLY A 17 5.86 2.29 19.56
C GLY A 17 4.44 2.43 20.11
N GLY A 18 3.62 1.40 19.88
CA GLY A 18 2.21 1.36 20.22
C GLY A 18 1.24 1.66 19.08
N ASP A 19 1.68 2.32 18.00
CA ASP A 19 0.81 2.57 16.84
C ASP A 19 0.38 1.26 16.17
N GLU A 20 1.20 0.21 16.25
CA GLU A 20 0.92 -1.12 15.73
C GLU A 20 -0.29 -1.81 16.39
N PHE A 21 -0.71 -1.34 17.54
CA PHE A 21 -1.93 -1.79 18.23
C PHE A 21 -2.87 -0.63 18.61
N GLY A 22 -2.72 0.53 17.94
CA GLY A 22 -3.69 1.62 18.03
C GLY A 22 -3.55 2.50 19.25
N ARG A 23 -2.33 2.74 19.75
CA ARG A 23 -2.04 3.74 20.79
C ARG A 23 -2.64 5.10 20.41
N THR A 24 -3.12 5.81 21.41
CA THR A 24 -3.62 7.18 21.24
C THR A 24 -3.00 8.12 22.28
N GLN A 25 -2.75 9.36 21.89
CA GLN A 25 -2.39 10.47 22.77
C GLN A 25 -3.58 11.41 23.01
N GLN A 26 -4.82 10.95 22.75
CA GLN A 26 -6.06 11.68 22.98
C GLN A 26 -6.06 13.10 22.36
N GLY A 27 -5.42 13.24 21.18
CA GLY A 27 -5.31 14.51 20.47
C GLY A 27 -4.17 15.42 20.91
N ASN A 28 -3.38 15.03 21.90
CA ASN A 28 -2.17 15.78 22.28
C ASN A 28 -1.06 15.51 21.24
N ASN A 29 -0.62 16.55 20.55
CA ASN A 29 0.43 16.46 19.53
C ASN A 29 1.86 16.55 20.08
N ASN A 30 2.02 16.84 21.37
CA ASN A 30 3.32 16.91 22.04
C ASN A 30 3.26 16.32 23.43
N ALA A 31 3.48 15.02 23.52
CA ALA A 31 3.51 14.28 24.78
C ALA A 31 4.87 14.32 25.49
N TYR A 32 5.80 15.16 25.06
CA TYR A 32 7.10 15.34 25.68
C TYR A 32 6.95 15.80 27.14
N CYS A 33 7.73 15.26 28.04
CA CYS A 33 7.68 15.52 29.50
C CYS A 33 6.40 15.08 30.23
N HIS A 34 5.48 14.36 29.61
CA HIS A 34 4.36 13.77 30.30
C HIS A 34 4.70 12.36 30.82
N ASP A 35 4.71 12.19 32.13
CA ASP A 35 4.75 10.87 32.77
C ASP A 35 3.35 10.56 33.33
N SER A 36 2.47 10.10 32.45
CA SER A 36 1.06 9.84 32.77
C SER A 36 0.45 8.83 31.80
N ALA A 37 -0.79 8.43 32.04
CA ALA A 37 -1.55 7.55 31.15
C ALA A 37 -1.63 8.05 29.69
N LEU A 38 -1.38 9.33 29.45
CA LEU A 38 -1.30 9.90 28.09
C LEU A 38 -0.13 9.30 27.27
N THR A 39 0.97 8.96 27.93
CA THR A 39 2.19 8.46 27.28
C THR A 39 2.45 6.98 27.54
N TRP A 40 1.83 6.42 28.56
CA TRP A 40 1.99 5.00 28.87
C TRP A 40 1.33 4.14 27.80
N LEU A 41 1.92 2.97 27.56
CA LEU A 41 1.35 1.99 26.62
C LEU A 41 0.31 1.14 27.36
N ASP A 42 -0.93 1.17 26.86
CA ASP A 42 -1.97 0.24 27.29
C ASP A 42 -1.81 -1.08 26.54
N TRP A 43 -1.22 -2.07 27.21
CA TRP A 43 -0.98 -3.38 26.62
C TRP A 43 -2.26 -4.21 26.36
N ASN A 44 -3.39 -3.84 26.93
CA ASN A 44 -4.67 -4.49 26.64
C ASN A 44 -5.10 -4.24 25.18
N LEU A 45 -4.62 -3.15 24.57
CA LEU A 45 -4.87 -2.85 23.16
C LEU A 45 -4.25 -3.90 22.22
N THR A 46 -3.25 -4.66 22.64
CA THR A 46 -2.68 -5.74 21.82
C THR A 46 -3.68 -6.85 21.56
N GLU A 47 -4.57 -7.13 22.49
CA GLU A 47 -5.65 -8.08 22.34
C GLU A 47 -6.87 -7.45 21.68
N GLN A 48 -7.29 -6.28 22.12
CA GLN A 48 -8.46 -5.56 21.60
C GLN A 48 -8.29 -5.21 20.11
N ASN A 49 -7.09 -4.80 19.70
CA ASN A 49 -6.74 -4.43 18.33
C ASN A 49 -5.84 -5.47 17.66
N SER A 50 -6.03 -6.75 17.97
CA SER A 50 -5.21 -7.86 17.43
C SER A 50 -5.19 -7.90 15.90
N VAL A 51 -6.28 -7.49 15.24
CA VAL A 51 -6.36 -7.41 13.78
C VAL A 51 -5.37 -6.36 13.24
N LEU A 52 -5.30 -5.17 13.85
CA LEU A 52 -4.36 -4.12 13.46
C LEU A 52 -2.91 -4.56 13.68
N LEU A 53 -2.64 -5.21 14.82
CA LEU A 53 -1.32 -5.75 15.14
C LEU A 53 -0.89 -6.83 14.13
N ALA A 54 -1.80 -7.74 13.77
CA ALA A 54 -1.55 -8.78 12.76
C ALA A 54 -1.30 -8.16 11.37
N PHE A 55 -2.11 -7.17 10.99
CA PHE A 55 -1.92 -6.43 9.76
C PHE A 55 -0.56 -5.73 9.71
N THR A 56 -0.15 -5.05 10.77
CA THR A 56 1.15 -4.38 10.85
C THR A 56 2.31 -5.36 10.70
N ARG A 57 2.25 -6.51 11.38
CA ARG A 57 3.23 -7.60 11.24
C ARG A 57 3.31 -8.11 9.79
N ARG A 58 2.15 -8.28 9.16
CA ARG A 58 2.06 -8.71 7.76
C ARG A 58 2.70 -7.68 6.83
N MET A 59 2.43 -6.39 7.02
CA MET A 59 3.03 -5.34 6.19
C MET A 59 4.55 -5.24 6.35
N ILE A 60 5.07 -5.43 7.56
CA ILE A 60 6.53 -5.52 7.80
C ILE A 60 7.13 -6.73 7.06
N ALA A 61 6.48 -7.88 7.13
CA ALA A 61 6.92 -9.08 6.42
C ALA A 61 6.86 -8.88 4.90
N PHE A 62 5.78 -8.29 4.39
CA PHE A 62 5.62 -7.93 2.99
C PHE A 62 6.74 -7.02 2.51
N ARG A 63 7.05 -5.95 3.26
CA ARG A 63 8.16 -5.06 2.93
C ARG A 63 9.48 -5.80 2.86
N LYS A 64 9.81 -6.61 3.86
CA LYS A 64 11.06 -7.40 3.88
C LYS A 64 11.18 -8.31 2.66
N GLN A 65 10.09 -8.96 2.27
CA GLN A 65 10.05 -9.87 1.13
C GLN A 65 10.21 -9.14 -0.21
N HIS A 66 9.57 -7.97 -0.35
CA HIS A 66 9.48 -7.26 -1.62
C HIS A 66 10.43 -6.07 -1.75
N ALA A 67 11.21 -5.74 -0.72
CA ALA A 67 12.15 -4.63 -0.75
C ALA A 67 13.13 -4.68 -1.94
N PRO A 68 13.72 -5.85 -2.33
CA PRO A 68 14.62 -5.91 -3.48
C PRO A 68 13.94 -5.55 -4.80
N PHE A 69 12.63 -5.84 -4.92
CA PHE A 69 11.84 -5.46 -6.08
C PHE A 69 11.42 -3.99 -6.03
N LEU A 70 10.92 -3.55 -4.88
CA LEU A 70 10.30 -2.22 -4.74
C LEU A 70 11.33 -1.09 -4.61
N PHE A 71 12.45 -1.30 -3.92
CA PHE A 71 13.31 -0.21 -3.44
C PHE A 71 14.78 -0.32 -3.86
N SER A 72 15.07 -1.07 -4.91
CA SER A 72 16.44 -1.17 -5.44
C SER A 72 16.73 -0.07 -6.47
N GLU A 73 17.99 0.13 -6.80
CA GLU A 73 18.42 1.03 -7.88
C GLU A 73 17.87 0.62 -9.26
N LYS A 74 17.44 -0.64 -9.40
CA LYS A 74 16.83 -1.19 -10.61
C LYS A 74 15.34 -0.93 -10.70
N SER A 75 14.72 -0.39 -9.64
CA SER A 75 13.28 -0.12 -9.58
C SER A 75 12.97 1.20 -10.26
N LYS A 76 11.94 1.20 -11.12
CA LYS A 76 11.41 2.40 -11.76
C LYS A 76 9.96 2.58 -11.33
N TYR A 77 9.54 3.84 -11.19
CA TYR A 77 8.21 4.22 -10.75
C TYR A 77 7.55 5.05 -11.83
N GLU A 78 6.36 4.67 -12.24
CA GLU A 78 5.50 5.45 -13.13
C GLU A 78 4.18 5.78 -12.44
N TRP A 79 3.72 7.00 -12.60
CA TRP A 79 2.53 7.53 -11.92
C TRP A 79 1.38 7.69 -12.89
N PHE A 80 0.20 7.26 -12.45
CA PHE A 80 -1.01 7.26 -13.26
C PHE A 80 -2.17 7.85 -12.47
N ASN A 81 -3.11 8.46 -13.17
CA ASN A 81 -4.42 8.80 -12.63
C ASN A 81 -5.33 7.56 -12.58
N ALA A 82 -6.48 7.67 -11.92
CA ALA A 82 -7.42 6.54 -11.80
C ALA A 82 -7.94 6.03 -13.17
N SER A 83 -7.95 6.87 -14.20
CA SER A 83 -8.34 6.47 -15.56
C SER A 83 -7.25 5.71 -16.32
N GLY A 84 -6.05 5.55 -15.74
CA GLY A 84 -4.93 4.85 -16.34
C GLY A 84 -4.02 5.72 -17.21
N GLY A 85 -4.32 7.01 -17.36
CA GLY A 85 -3.44 8.00 -18.01
C GLY A 85 -2.37 8.54 -17.06
N PRO A 86 -1.43 9.37 -17.55
CA PRO A 86 -0.42 10.02 -16.72
C PRO A 86 -1.02 10.84 -15.57
N GLU A 87 -0.37 10.84 -14.41
CA GLU A 87 -0.81 11.64 -13.27
C GLU A 87 -0.30 13.09 -13.39
N GLU A 88 -1.19 14.06 -13.19
CA GLU A 88 -0.88 15.50 -13.28
C GLU A 88 -0.71 16.17 -11.90
N PHE A 89 -0.91 15.42 -10.80
CA PHE A 89 -0.75 15.88 -9.41
C PHE A 89 -1.48 17.19 -9.08
N ALA A 90 -2.71 17.35 -9.58
CA ALA A 90 -3.51 18.52 -9.27
C ALA A 90 -3.88 18.57 -7.76
N PRO A 91 -3.97 19.77 -7.12
CA PRO A 91 -4.14 19.90 -5.67
C PRO A 91 -5.40 19.24 -5.09
N TYR A 92 -6.40 18.98 -5.91
CA TYR A 92 -7.67 18.35 -5.49
C TYR A 92 -7.73 16.84 -5.75
N VAL A 93 -6.66 16.25 -6.32
CA VAL A 93 -6.58 14.80 -6.55
C VAL A 93 -6.48 14.07 -5.21
N ARG A 94 -7.34 13.09 -5.02
CA ARG A 94 -7.39 12.24 -3.82
C ARG A 94 -7.21 10.76 -4.14
N THR A 95 -6.79 10.45 -5.36
CA THR A 95 -6.41 9.11 -5.77
C THR A 95 -4.95 9.14 -6.21
N LEU A 96 -4.25 8.07 -5.94
CA LEU A 96 -2.89 7.91 -6.40
C LEU A 96 -2.72 6.49 -6.91
N HIS A 97 -2.10 6.35 -8.06
CA HIS A 97 -1.86 5.08 -8.71
C HIS A 97 -0.44 5.09 -9.26
N PHE A 98 0.38 4.17 -8.85
CA PHE A 98 1.70 4.03 -9.41
C PHE A 98 2.08 2.58 -9.66
N GLU A 99 2.90 2.39 -10.69
CA GLU A 99 3.49 1.12 -11.04
C GLU A 99 4.97 1.11 -10.69
N VAL A 100 5.41 -0.03 -10.17
CA VAL A 100 6.83 -0.32 -9.96
C VAL A 100 7.21 -1.44 -10.89
N THR A 101 8.22 -1.21 -11.73
CA THR A 101 8.91 -2.22 -12.53
C THR A 101 10.35 -2.34 -12.06
N ASN A 102 10.99 -3.48 -12.32
CA ASN A 102 12.36 -3.71 -11.89
C ASN A 102 13.10 -4.53 -12.95
N SER A 103 14.22 -4.02 -13.46
CA SER A 103 14.98 -4.68 -14.52
C SER A 103 15.57 -6.04 -14.12
N GLY A 104 15.65 -6.35 -12.82
CA GLY A 104 16.01 -7.68 -12.34
C GLY A 104 14.85 -8.71 -12.42
N TRP A 105 13.62 -8.25 -12.63
CA TRP A 105 12.40 -9.05 -12.79
C TRP A 105 11.55 -8.53 -13.94
N PRO A 106 12.00 -8.68 -15.20
CA PRO A 106 11.41 -8.01 -16.37
C PRO A 106 9.98 -8.45 -16.70
N ASP A 107 9.54 -9.60 -16.19
CA ASP A 107 8.21 -10.16 -16.44
C ASP A 107 7.22 -9.88 -15.28
N GLN A 108 7.57 -8.97 -14.37
CA GLN A 108 6.74 -8.62 -13.22
C GLN A 108 6.60 -7.10 -13.09
N ALA A 109 5.42 -6.69 -12.64
CA ALA A 109 5.16 -5.34 -12.17
C ALA A 109 4.35 -5.39 -10.87
N MET A 110 4.46 -4.34 -10.05
CA MET A 110 3.54 -4.10 -8.94
C MET A 110 2.83 -2.79 -9.16
N ARG A 111 1.51 -2.78 -8.97
CA ARG A 111 0.70 -1.55 -8.93
C ARG A 111 0.17 -1.30 -7.55
N ILE A 112 0.30 -0.07 -7.11
CA ILE A 112 -0.20 0.41 -5.85
C ILE A 112 -1.31 1.42 -6.16
N LEU A 113 -2.53 1.10 -5.73
CA LEU A 113 -3.71 1.92 -5.91
C LEU A 113 -4.11 2.48 -4.55
N ILE A 114 -4.32 3.79 -4.48
CA ILE A 114 -4.63 4.50 -3.24
C ILE A 114 -5.88 5.34 -3.47
N ASN A 115 -6.89 5.14 -2.66
CA ASN A 115 -8.11 5.94 -2.64
C ASN A 115 -8.21 6.70 -1.32
N CYS A 116 -8.08 8.02 -1.36
CA CYS A 116 -8.26 8.93 -0.23
C CYS A 116 -9.63 9.65 -0.25
N PHE A 117 -10.56 9.25 -1.12
CA PHE A 117 -11.97 9.63 -1.02
C PHE A 117 -12.69 8.78 0.03
N ASP A 118 -13.85 9.25 0.44
CA ASP A 118 -14.80 8.53 1.30
C ASP A 118 -15.74 7.58 0.54
N LYS A 119 -15.55 7.45 -0.77
CA LYS A 119 -16.41 6.67 -1.69
C LYS A 119 -15.54 5.73 -2.53
N PRO A 120 -16.14 4.63 -3.02
CA PRO A 120 -15.44 3.73 -3.95
C PRO A 120 -15.01 4.46 -5.22
N VAL A 121 -13.80 4.15 -5.68
CA VAL A 121 -13.23 4.66 -6.92
C VAL A 121 -12.82 3.51 -7.83
N LYS A 122 -13.11 3.69 -9.11
CA LYS A 122 -12.70 2.78 -10.18
C LYS A 122 -11.31 3.17 -10.67
N PHE A 123 -10.41 2.18 -10.76
CA PHE A 123 -9.11 2.31 -11.39
C PHE A 123 -9.06 1.47 -12.67
N ASN A 124 -8.62 2.07 -13.76
CA ASN A 124 -8.38 1.33 -15.00
C ASN A 124 -6.96 0.75 -14.98
N LEU A 125 -6.86 -0.52 -15.34
CA LEU A 125 -5.64 -1.30 -15.42
C LEU A 125 -5.44 -1.80 -16.86
N PRO A 126 -4.20 -2.10 -17.31
CA PRO A 126 -3.96 -2.79 -18.55
C PRO A 126 -4.69 -4.14 -18.59
N GLU A 127 -5.45 -4.39 -19.65
CA GLU A 127 -6.24 -5.62 -19.83
C GLU A 127 -5.36 -6.82 -20.21
N GLU A 128 -4.19 -6.55 -20.82
CA GLU A 128 -3.23 -7.56 -21.26
C GLU A 128 -2.43 -8.20 -20.13
N ILE A 129 -2.63 -7.71 -18.89
CA ILE A 129 -1.91 -8.16 -17.71
C ILE A 129 -2.88 -8.82 -16.73
N ALA A 130 -2.53 -10.02 -16.29
CA ALA A 130 -3.22 -10.65 -15.18
C ALA A 130 -2.72 -10.08 -13.85
N TRP A 131 -3.60 -9.39 -13.12
CA TRP A 131 -3.30 -8.78 -11.84
C TRP A 131 -3.80 -9.65 -10.67
N ASN A 132 -2.91 -9.93 -9.72
CA ASN A 132 -3.25 -10.61 -8.47
C ASN A 132 -3.15 -9.62 -7.31
N VAL A 133 -4.18 -9.54 -6.48
CA VAL A 133 -4.17 -8.70 -5.28
C VAL A 133 -3.29 -9.35 -4.21
N LEU A 134 -2.28 -8.63 -3.75
CA LEU A 134 -1.38 -9.05 -2.66
C LEU A 134 -1.83 -8.47 -1.32
N ILE A 135 -2.31 -7.23 -1.33
CA ILE A 135 -2.81 -6.49 -0.17
C ILE A 135 -4.10 -5.78 -0.58
N ASP A 136 -5.11 -5.88 0.27
CA ASP A 136 -6.32 -5.08 0.20
C ASP A 136 -6.66 -4.63 1.63
N THR A 137 -6.56 -3.33 1.92
CA THR A 137 -6.73 -2.84 3.29
C THR A 137 -8.18 -2.82 3.77
N GLU A 138 -9.14 -3.07 2.88
CA GLU A 138 -10.56 -3.20 3.21
C GLU A 138 -10.93 -4.66 3.52
N LYS A 139 -10.30 -5.61 2.85
CA LYS A 139 -10.61 -7.04 2.92
C LYS A 139 -9.52 -7.83 3.64
N GLU A 140 -9.02 -7.34 4.76
CA GLU A 140 -8.02 -8.06 5.54
C GLU A 140 -8.67 -9.09 6.50
N PRO A 141 -8.09 -10.31 6.62
CA PRO A 141 -6.98 -10.82 5.81
C PRO A 141 -7.40 -11.03 4.36
N ALA A 142 -6.52 -10.65 3.40
CA ALA A 142 -6.81 -10.89 1.99
C ALA A 142 -6.95 -12.40 1.79
N GLU A 143 -8.16 -12.89 1.72
CA GLU A 143 -8.47 -14.18 1.14
C GLU A 143 -8.05 -14.09 -0.33
N PHE A 144 -7.53 -15.20 -0.87
CA PHE A 144 -7.03 -15.30 -2.24
C PHE A 144 -7.91 -14.54 -3.22
N VAL A 145 -7.48 -13.35 -3.59
CA VAL A 145 -8.29 -12.48 -4.42
C VAL A 145 -8.15 -12.95 -5.84
N SER A 146 -9.27 -13.16 -6.47
CA SER A 146 -9.39 -13.50 -7.89
C SER A 146 -8.58 -12.52 -8.75
N PRO A 147 -8.01 -12.98 -9.87
CA PRO A 147 -7.30 -12.08 -10.77
C PRO A 147 -8.24 -10.93 -11.20
N VAL A 148 -7.73 -9.72 -11.09
CA VAL A 148 -8.44 -8.50 -11.52
C VAL A 148 -8.01 -8.22 -12.95
N GLY A 149 -8.95 -8.22 -13.88
CA GLY A 149 -8.69 -7.82 -15.27
C GLY A 149 -9.20 -6.41 -15.54
N GLY A 150 -8.35 -5.57 -16.15
CA GLY A 150 -8.75 -4.28 -16.72
C GLY A 150 -9.30 -3.21 -15.76
N ILE A 151 -9.95 -3.59 -14.67
CA ILE A 151 -10.63 -2.69 -13.72
C ILE A 151 -10.44 -3.17 -12.30
N ALA A 152 -10.01 -2.27 -11.41
CA ALA A 152 -10.04 -2.47 -9.97
C ALA A 152 -10.98 -1.45 -9.29
N TRP A 153 -11.75 -1.91 -8.31
CA TRP A 153 -12.56 -1.04 -7.45
C TRP A 153 -11.93 -0.98 -6.06
N LEU A 154 -11.67 0.23 -5.59
CA LEU A 154 -11.19 0.47 -4.23
C LEU A 154 -12.26 1.20 -3.44
N GLU A 155 -12.55 0.67 -2.25
CA GLU A 155 -13.39 1.33 -1.26
C GLU A 155 -12.78 2.64 -0.76
N GLY A 156 -13.57 3.45 -0.06
CA GLY A 156 -13.09 4.70 0.50
C GLY A 156 -11.95 4.50 1.52
N PHE A 157 -10.97 5.39 1.52
CA PHE A 157 -9.80 5.34 2.43
C PHE A 157 -9.05 4.02 2.43
N SER A 158 -8.88 3.40 1.24
CA SER A 158 -8.25 2.09 1.09
C SER A 158 -7.03 2.12 0.17
N VAL A 159 -6.25 1.03 0.25
CA VAL A 159 -5.06 0.77 -0.58
C VAL A 159 -5.13 -0.67 -1.06
N GLN A 160 -4.86 -0.88 -2.35
CA GLN A 160 -4.58 -2.21 -2.90
C GLN A 160 -3.16 -2.27 -3.46
N VAL A 161 -2.51 -3.40 -3.27
CA VAL A 161 -1.24 -3.74 -3.91
C VAL A 161 -1.48 -4.92 -4.83
N LEU A 162 -1.21 -4.72 -6.10
CA LEU A 162 -1.40 -5.71 -7.15
C LEU A 162 -0.06 -6.19 -7.67
N ARG A 163 0.06 -7.47 -8.01
CA ARG A 163 1.18 -8.01 -8.80
C ARG A 163 0.67 -8.42 -10.15
N GLY A 164 1.26 -7.85 -11.19
CA GLY A 164 1.02 -8.20 -12.58
C GLY A 164 2.04 -9.21 -13.09
N HIS A 165 1.56 -10.16 -13.87
CA HIS A 165 2.38 -11.06 -14.68
C HIS A 165 1.96 -10.91 -16.13
N SER A 166 2.96 -10.88 -17.02
CA SER A 166 2.69 -10.87 -18.45
C SER A 166 1.88 -12.10 -18.86
N VAL A 167 0.81 -11.89 -19.59
CA VAL A 167 0.11 -12.92 -20.35
C VAL A 167 0.73 -12.92 -21.74
N ASP A 168 1.12 -14.06 -22.28
CA ASP A 168 1.66 -14.21 -23.65
C ASP A 168 3.06 -13.61 -23.93
N GLY A 169 3.97 -13.60 -22.97
CA GLY A 169 5.35 -13.19 -23.18
C GLY A 169 5.55 -11.68 -23.40
N TRP A 170 4.55 -10.87 -23.09
CA TRP A 170 4.64 -9.42 -23.04
C TRP A 170 5.59 -9.01 -21.91
N ARG A 171 6.65 -8.26 -22.24
CA ARG A 171 7.56 -7.72 -21.21
C ARG A 171 7.12 -6.32 -20.86
N PHE A 172 7.10 -6.00 -19.56
CA PHE A 172 6.92 -4.63 -19.13
C PHE A 172 8.03 -3.76 -19.75
N GLN A 173 7.66 -2.92 -20.72
CA GLN A 173 8.62 -2.06 -21.38
C GLN A 173 9.10 -1.00 -20.39
N THR A 174 10.32 -1.15 -19.88
CA THR A 174 11.04 -0.01 -19.34
C THR A 174 11.31 0.95 -20.50
N LYS A 175 10.52 2.00 -20.65
CA LYS A 175 10.92 3.13 -21.50
C LYS A 175 12.28 3.60 -21.01
N ILE A 176 13.26 3.52 -21.91
CA ILE A 176 14.65 3.99 -21.71
C ILE A 176 14.65 5.50 -21.61
#